data_48240744044f7372bb7b20715204ca00
#
_entry.id   48240744044f7372bb7b20715204ca00
#
_cell.length_a   1.000
_cell.length_b   1.000
_cell.length_c   1.000
_cell.angle_alpha   90.00
_cell.angle_beta   90.00
_cell.angle_gamma   90.00
#
_symmetry.space_group_name_H-M   'P 1'
#
loop_
_entity.id
_entity.type
_entity.pdbx_description
1 polymer ?
#
loop_
_entity_poly.entity_id
_entity_poly.type
_entity_poly.pdbx_seq_one_letter_code
_entity_poly.pdbx_strand_id
1 'polypeptide(L)'
;ASAGADFHPSLNTDRADAIIRKGMNPAVDSYSAFFENDKTTATGLAGLLNGRGCNDLTMVGLATDYCVAWSALDGAAQGFKVEVVLPACRAIDLDGSLDAALANMRAAGISLAG
;
A
#
# COMPACT_ATOMS: atom_id res chain seq x y z
N ALA A 1 -6.53 -0.92 -20.88
CA ALA A 1 -5.53 -0.12 -20.18
C ALA A 1 -4.49 0.38 -21.17
N SER A 2 -3.91 1.56 -20.92
CA SER A 2 -2.83 2.11 -21.73
C SER A 2 -1.51 1.41 -21.39
N ALA A 3 -0.50 1.55 -22.28
CA ALA A 3 0.83 1.02 -22.03
C ALA A 3 1.46 1.61 -20.75
N GLY A 4 1.08 2.84 -20.37
CA GLY A 4 1.54 3.45 -19.12
C GLY A 4 1.03 2.78 -17.86
N ALA A 5 -0.03 1.98 -17.94
CA ALA A 5 -0.56 1.21 -16.82
C ALA A 5 0.01 -0.20 -16.73
N ASP A 6 0.85 -0.61 -17.67
CA ASP A 6 1.48 -1.93 -17.65
C ASP A 6 2.54 -2.00 -16.56
N PHE A 7 2.81 -3.22 -16.09
CA PHE A 7 3.92 -3.45 -15.17
C PHE A 7 5.25 -3.14 -15.83
N HIS A 8 6.20 -2.63 -15.04
CA HIS A 8 7.56 -2.43 -15.52
C HIS A 8 8.14 -3.77 -16.03
N PRO A 9 8.83 -3.79 -17.18
CA PRO A 9 9.32 -5.06 -17.76
C PRO A 9 10.24 -5.88 -16.86
N SER A 10 10.96 -5.20 -15.94
CA SER A 10 11.86 -5.88 -15.00
C SER A 10 11.14 -6.46 -13.78
N LEU A 11 9.86 -6.17 -13.60
CA LEU A 11 9.08 -6.68 -12.47
C LEU A 11 8.58 -8.10 -12.80
N ASN A 12 8.95 -9.06 -11.95
CA ASN A 12 8.44 -10.42 -12.08
C ASN A 12 7.05 -10.51 -11.42
N THR A 13 6.02 -10.70 -12.23
CA THR A 13 4.63 -10.85 -11.75
C THR A 13 4.14 -12.29 -11.81
N ASP A 14 4.97 -13.24 -12.20
CA ASP A 14 4.57 -14.64 -12.42
C ASP A 14 4.10 -15.34 -11.15
N ARG A 15 4.57 -14.87 -9.97
CA ARG A 15 4.22 -15.47 -8.68
C ARG A 15 3.07 -14.73 -7.98
N ALA A 16 2.49 -13.73 -8.61
CA ALA A 16 1.36 -13.02 -8.01
C ALA A 16 0.13 -13.93 -7.95
N ASP A 17 -0.45 -14.05 -6.77
CA ASP A 17 -1.71 -14.79 -6.57
C ASP A 17 -2.92 -13.97 -7.01
N ALA A 18 -2.81 -12.65 -6.92
CA ALA A 18 -3.88 -11.74 -7.32
C ALA A 18 -3.28 -10.38 -7.73
N ILE A 19 -3.97 -9.69 -8.61
CA ILE A 19 -3.63 -8.33 -9.03
C ILE A 19 -4.84 -7.45 -8.77
N ILE A 20 -4.66 -6.47 -7.88
CA ILE A 20 -5.69 -5.49 -7.53
C ILE A 20 -5.25 -4.14 -8.09
N ARG A 21 -6.09 -3.54 -8.92
CA ARG A 21 -5.83 -2.21 -9.50
C ARG A 21 -6.43 -1.14 -8.59
N LYS A 22 -5.71 -0.03 -8.46
CA LYS A 22 -6.20 1.17 -7.79
C LYS A 22 -6.10 2.36 -8.73
N GLY A 23 -6.68 3.51 -8.36
CA GLY A 23 -6.67 4.68 -9.21
C GLY A 23 -7.53 4.52 -10.45
N MET A 24 -8.66 3.82 -10.33
CA MET A 24 -9.55 3.52 -11.45
C MET A 24 -10.47 4.69 -11.81
N ASN A 25 -10.62 5.67 -10.92
CA ASN A 25 -11.40 6.87 -11.18
C ASN A 25 -10.46 8.04 -11.47
N PRO A 26 -10.45 8.60 -12.70
CA PRO A 26 -9.53 9.68 -13.05
C PRO A 26 -9.76 10.97 -12.26
N ALA A 27 -10.90 11.11 -11.57
CA ALA A 27 -11.21 12.28 -10.75
C ALA A 27 -10.73 12.14 -9.30
N VAL A 28 -10.21 10.97 -8.89
CA VAL A 28 -9.81 10.69 -7.52
C VAL A 28 -8.42 10.08 -7.50
N ASP A 29 -7.50 10.73 -6.78
CA ASP A 29 -6.17 10.16 -6.55
C ASP A 29 -6.25 8.90 -5.70
N SER A 30 -5.25 8.06 -5.80
CA SER A 30 -5.21 6.79 -5.09
C SER A 30 -3.81 6.48 -4.60
N TYR A 31 -3.58 6.64 -3.29
CA TYR A 31 -2.33 6.22 -2.66
C TYR A 31 -2.47 4.83 -2.04
N SER A 32 -3.52 4.61 -1.24
CA SER A 32 -3.73 3.34 -0.53
C SER A 32 -4.11 2.20 -1.47
N ALA A 33 -3.65 0.99 -1.15
CA ALA A 33 -4.10 -0.22 -1.82
C ALA A 33 -5.50 -0.67 -1.35
N PHE A 34 -6.02 -0.13 -0.26
CA PHE A 34 -7.32 -0.52 0.31
C PHE A 34 -8.46 0.40 -0.11
N PHE A 35 -8.22 1.71 -0.13
CA PHE A 35 -9.23 2.71 -0.47
C PHE A 35 -8.64 3.77 -1.38
N GLU A 36 -9.47 4.33 -2.25
CA GLU A 36 -9.11 5.54 -2.98
C GLU A 36 -8.97 6.72 -1.99
N ASN A 37 -8.45 7.86 -2.43
CA ASN A 37 -8.19 8.98 -1.52
C ASN A 37 -9.46 9.58 -0.91
N ASP A 38 -10.63 9.26 -1.43
CA ASP A 38 -11.91 9.63 -0.83
C ASP A 38 -12.21 8.88 0.48
N LYS A 39 -11.40 7.86 0.80
CA LYS A 39 -11.53 7.01 2.00
C LYS A 39 -12.81 6.17 2.05
N THR A 40 -13.59 6.13 0.99
CA THR A 40 -14.86 5.40 0.92
C THR A 40 -14.91 4.38 -0.20
N THR A 41 -14.26 4.65 -1.32
CA THR A 41 -14.24 3.73 -2.46
C THR A 41 -13.20 2.65 -2.22
N ALA A 42 -13.67 1.43 -1.90
CA ALA A 42 -12.80 0.28 -1.63
C ALA A 42 -12.25 -0.32 -2.94
N THR A 43 -11.02 -0.85 -2.87
CA THR A 43 -10.40 -1.53 -4.00
C THR A 43 -10.78 -3.01 -4.11
N GLY A 44 -11.35 -3.58 -3.04
CA GLY A 44 -11.62 -5.01 -2.91
C GLY A 44 -10.50 -5.81 -2.25
N LEU A 45 -9.35 -5.19 -1.95
CA LEU A 45 -8.22 -5.91 -1.35
C LEU A 45 -8.55 -6.50 0.02
N ALA A 46 -9.21 -5.72 0.90
CA ALA A 46 -9.57 -6.20 2.23
C ALA A 46 -10.47 -7.45 2.15
N GLY A 47 -11.47 -7.43 1.27
CA GLY A 47 -12.34 -8.57 1.07
C GLY A 47 -11.61 -9.81 0.57
N LEU A 48 -10.68 -9.64 -0.36
CA LEU A 48 -9.86 -10.73 -0.87
C LEU A 48 -9.01 -11.35 0.24
N LEU A 49 -8.33 -10.53 1.04
CA LEU A 49 -7.46 -10.98 2.12
C LEU A 49 -8.27 -11.69 3.21
N ASN A 50 -9.40 -11.12 3.61
CA ASN A 50 -10.29 -11.74 4.60
C ASN A 50 -10.84 -13.08 4.10
N GLY A 51 -11.23 -13.17 2.84
CA GLY A 51 -11.72 -14.39 2.22
C GLY A 51 -10.67 -15.49 2.17
N ARG A 52 -9.39 -15.15 2.15
CA ARG A 52 -8.27 -16.11 2.16
C ARG A 52 -7.70 -16.35 3.55
N GLY A 53 -8.25 -15.73 4.58
CA GLY A 53 -7.77 -15.88 5.95
C GLY A 53 -6.41 -15.23 6.22
N CYS A 54 -6.02 -14.25 5.42
CA CYS A 54 -4.77 -13.51 5.60
C CYS A 54 -4.95 -12.45 6.68
N ASN A 55 -4.19 -12.54 7.77
CA ASN A 55 -4.26 -11.60 8.88
C ASN A 55 -3.00 -10.74 8.99
N ASP A 56 -1.87 -11.25 8.55
CA ASP A 56 -0.56 -10.59 8.62
C ASP A 56 -0.16 -10.13 7.22
N LEU A 57 0.24 -8.87 7.10
CA LEU A 57 0.62 -8.27 5.82
C LEU A 57 2.05 -7.77 5.90
N THR A 58 2.85 -8.09 4.89
CA THR A 58 4.17 -7.51 4.68
C THR A 58 4.10 -6.61 3.46
N MET A 59 4.49 -5.36 3.61
CA MET A 59 4.39 -4.35 2.56
C MET A 59 5.76 -3.87 2.10
N VAL A 60 5.87 -3.76 0.78
CA VAL A 60 7.07 -3.24 0.10
C VAL A 60 6.62 -2.37 -1.08
N GLY A 61 7.52 -1.59 -1.62
CA GLY A 61 7.29 -0.86 -2.86
C GLY A 61 7.45 0.66 -2.75
N LEU A 62 6.72 1.37 -3.57
CA LEU A 62 6.81 2.82 -3.76
C LEU A 62 5.47 3.50 -3.47
N ALA A 63 5.48 4.64 -2.93
CA ALA A 63 6.54 5.33 -2.22
C ALA A 63 6.33 5.13 -0.73
N THR A 64 7.41 5.01 0.03
CA THR A 64 7.34 4.71 1.46
C THR A 64 6.39 5.64 2.21
N ASP A 65 6.49 6.94 1.95
CA ASP A 65 5.76 8.01 2.63
C ASP A 65 4.38 8.32 2.06
N TYR A 66 4.00 7.70 0.93
CA TYR A 66 2.69 7.90 0.31
C TYR A 66 1.95 6.56 0.14
N CYS A 67 2.09 5.89 -1.00
CA CYS A 67 1.30 4.68 -1.27
C CYS A 67 1.53 3.58 -0.23
N VAL A 68 2.78 3.36 0.19
CA VAL A 68 3.09 2.34 1.19
C VAL A 68 2.54 2.73 2.55
N ALA A 69 2.79 3.97 3.01
CA ALA A 69 2.29 4.43 4.31
C ALA A 69 0.76 4.45 4.36
N TRP A 70 0.09 4.97 3.34
CA TRP A 70 -1.37 5.00 3.30
C TRP A 70 -1.96 3.60 3.31
N SER A 71 -1.36 2.67 2.54
CA SER A 71 -1.78 1.27 2.53
C SER A 71 -1.58 0.60 3.88
N ALA A 72 -0.43 0.83 4.53
CA ALA A 72 -0.12 0.26 5.83
C ALA A 72 -1.08 0.77 6.90
N LEU A 73 -1.35 2.08 6.92
CA LEU A 73 -2.27 2.69 7.87
C LEU A 73 -3.70 2.19 7.67
N ASP A 74 -4.17 2.10 6.43
CA ASP A 74 -5.49 1.57 6.13
C ASP A 74 -5.58 0.09 6.50
N GLY A 75 -4.54 -0.70 6.22
CA GLY A 75 -4.49 -2.11 6.60
C GLY A 75 -4.58 -2.31 8.10
N ALA A 76 -3.83 -1.51 8.86
CA ALA A 76 -3.89 -1.55 10.33
C ALA A 76 -5.28 -1.16 10.84
N ALA A 77 -5.90 -0.13 10.25
CA ALA A 77 -7.25 0.29 10.60
C ALA A 77 -8.31 -0.77 10.28
N GLN A 78 -8.06 -1.62 9.28
CA GLN A 78 -8.93 -2.75 8.93
C GLN A 78 -8.71 -3.97 9.82
N GLY A 79 -7.79 -3.93 10.76
CA GLY A 79 -7.51 -5.00 11.70
C GLY A 79 -6.40 -5.96 11.28
N PHE A 80 -5.68 -5.68 10.20
CA PHE A 80 -4.54 -6.49 9.81
C PHE A 80 -3.31 -6.14 10.65
N LYS A 81 -2.46 -7.14 10.86
CA LYS A 81 -1.14 -6.93 11.44
C LYS A 81 -0.17 -6.61 10.30
N VAL A 82 0.41 -5.42 10.32
CA VAL A 82 1.17 -4.89 9.18
C VAL A 82 2.64 -4.71 9.54
N GLU A 83 3.51 -5.17 8.66
CA GLU A 83 4.94 -4.91 8.67
C GLU A 83 5.35 -4.25 7.36
N VAL A 84 6.17 -3.21 7.43
CA VAL A 84 6.77 -2.57 6.26
C VAL A 84 8.26 -2.86 6.26
N VAL A 85 8.77 -3.41 5.16
CA VAL A 85 10.20 -3.73 5.00
C VAL A 85 10.87 -2.52 4.33
N LEU A 86 11.47 -1.65 5.14
CA LEU A 86 12.00 -0.37 4.66
C LEU A 86 13.08 -0.49 3.58
N PRO A 87 14.04 -1.45 3.65
CA PRO A 87 15.01 -1.59 2.57
C PRO A 87 14.41 -1.95 1.20
N ALA A 88 13.20 -2.50 1.19
CA ALA A 88 12.47 -2.84 -0.03
C ALA A 88 11.49 -1.72 -0.45
N CYS A 89 11.61 -0.55 0.14
CA CYS A 89 10.81 0.63 -0.18
C CYS A 89 11.74 1.79 -0.57
N ARG A 90 11.17 2.78 -1.29
CA ARG A 90 11.87 4.04 -1.57
C ARG A 90 10.89 5.19 -1.41
N ALA A 91 11.33 6.23 -0.71
CA ALA A 91 10.51 7.38 -0.38
C ALA A 91 10.65 8.52 -1.39
N ILE A 92 9.65 9.38 -1.42
CA ILE A 92 9.72 10.69 -2.11
C ILE A 92 10.40 11.71 -1.21
N ASP A 93 10.04 11.70 0.07
CA ASP A 93 10.56 12.59 1.12
C ASP A 93 10.45 14.07 0.75
N LEU A 94 9.22 14.49 0.58
CA LEU A 94 8.89 15.87 0.25
C LEU A 94 8.61 16.64 1.55
N ASP A 95 9.50 17.58 1.89
CA ASP A 95 9.37 18.45 3.08
C ASP A 95 9.14 17.67 4.39
N GLY A 96 9.90 16.61 4.59
CA GLY A 96 9.80 15.79 5.81
C GLY A 96 8.70 14.76 5.80
N SER A 97 8.10 14.47 4.66
CA SER A 97 7.00 13.49 4.55
C SER A 97 7.42 12.09 4.99
N LEU A 98 8.69 11.71 4.80
CA LEU A 98 9.16 10.39 5.23
C LEU A 98 9.15 10.27 6.75
N ASP A 99 9.73 11.23 7.48
CA ASP A 99 9.76 11.19 8.95
C ASP A 99 8.34 11.20 9.52
N ALA A 100 7.45 12.01 8.97
CA ALA A 100 6.05 12.07 9.38
C ALA A 100 5.35 10.73 9.14
N ALA A 101 5.55 10.11 7.99
CA ALA A 101 4.96 8.81 7.68
C ALA A 101 5.45 7.70 8.60
N LEU A 102 6.75 7.66 8.87
CA LEU A 102 7.33 6.67 9.79
C LEU A 102 6.77 6.82 11.20
N ALA A 103 6.65 8.07 11.68
CA ALA A 103 6.06 8.34 13.00
C ALA A 103 4.58 7.91 13.06
N ASN A 104 3.81 8.20 12.03
CA ASN A 104 2.40 7.82 11.96
C ASN A 104 2.22 6.29 11.93
N MET A 105 3.06 5.60 11.17
CA MET A 105 3.02 4.14 11.11
C MET A 105 3.38 3.51 12.45
N ARG A 106 4.41 4.00 13.13
CA ARG A 106 4.76 3.53 14.49
C ARG A 106 3.63 3.75 15.46
N ALA A 107 3.00 4.92 15.43
CA ALA A 107 1.87 5.24 16.30
C ALA A 107 0.66 4.32 16.07
N ALA A 108 0.49 3.82 14.85
CA ALA A 108 -0.57 2.88 14.49
C ALA A 108 -0.24 1.42 14.83
N GLY A 109 0.93 1.15 15.39
CA GLY A 109 1.35 -0.22 15.74
C GLY A 109 1.94 -1.02 14.59
N ILE A 110 2.31 -0.36 13.49
CA ILE A 110 2.90 -1.01 12.33
C ILE A 110 4.39 -1.27 12.62
N SER A 111 4.85 -2.50 12.32
CA SER A 111 6.25 -2.86 12.44
C SER A 111 7.03 -2.31 11.24
N LEU A 112 8.16 -1.65 11.51
CA LEU A 112 9.06 -1.16 10.48
C LEU A 112 10.35 -1.98 10.56
N ALA A 113 10.59 -2.84 9.57
CA ALA A 113 11.74 -3.73 9.52
C ALA A 113 12.89 -3.10 8.71
N GLY A 114 14.09 -3.31 9.15
CA GLY A 114 15.28 -2.86 8.46
C GLY A 114 15.83 -1.56 8.89
#